data_4361b8641ace317a70f684e32fa2f10c
#
_entry.id   4361b8641ace317a70f684e32fa2f10c
#
_cell.length_a   1.000
_cell.length_b   1.000
_cell.length_c   1.000
_cell.angle_alpha   90.00
_cell.angle_beta   90.00
_cell.angle_gamma   90.00
#
_symmetry.space_group_name_H-M   'P 1'
#
loop_
_entity.id
_entity.type
_entity.pdbx_description
1 polymer ?
#
loop_
_entity_poly.entity_id
_entity_poly.type
_entity_poly.pdbx_seq_one_letter_code
_entity_poly.pdbx_strand_id
1 'polypeptide(L)'
;MPNKTRLQAIFGDKKPVIGMVHLPASPGQPQLFNQAPLDVLVKNVQKDVQALLSGGIDGLLFCNESDLPYTTRVAQEVGSWAAYFIGEMKSQMDKPYGVNLLWDPI
;
A
#
# COMPACT_ATOMS: atom_id res chain seq x y z
N MET A 1 -23.91 -25.40 5.65
CA MET A 1 -23.29 -24.44 4.75
C MET A 1 -21.88 -24.16 5.21
N PRO A 2 -20.91 -24.25 4.31
CA PRO A 2 -19.56 -23.88 4.70
C PRO A 2 -19.47 -22.40 5.02
N ASN A 3 -18.68 -22.06 6.03
CA ASN A 3 -18.42 -20.67 6.36
C ASN A 3 -17.59 -20.02 5.25
N LYS A 4 -17.87 -18.76 4.96
CA LYS A 4 -17.05 -18.00 4.02
C LYS A 4 -15.66 -17.75 4.59
N THR A 5 -14.64 -17.85 3.76
CA THR A 5 -13.31 -17.40 4.10
C THR A 5 -13.31 -15.87 4.17
N ARG A 6 -12.26 -15.28 4.78
CA ARG A 6 -12.11 -13.83 4.79
C ARG A 6 -12.07 -13.25 3.37
N LEU A 7 -11.40 -13.96 2.47
CA LEU A 7 -11.31 -13.55 1.08
C LEU A 7 -12.68 -13.52 0.41
N GLN A 8 -13.48 -14.59 0.62
CA GLN A 8 -14.83 -14.67 0.07
C GLN A 8 -15.76 -13.61 0.66
N ALA A 9 -15.59 -13.27 1.94
CA ALA A 9 -16.38 -12.22 2.57
C ALA A 9 -16.15 -10.85 1.93
N ILE A 10 -14.94 -10.59 1.43
CA ILE A 10 -14.57 -9.31 0.83
C ILE A 10 -14.87 -9.29 -0.67
N PHE A 11 -14.51 -10.36 -1.40
CA PHE A 11 -14.53 -10.37 -2.87
C PHE A 11 -15.57 -11.31 -3.49
N GLY A 12 -16.34 -12.05 -2.66
CA GLY A 12 -17.26 -13.06 -3.16
C GLY A 12 -16.51 -14.30 -3.63
N ASP A 13 -17.07 -14.99 -4.61
CA ASP A 13 -16.51 -16.26 -5.07
C ASP A 13 -15.46 -16.11 -6.18
N LYS A 14 -15.23 -14.91 -6.67
CA LYS A 14 -14.26 -14.68 -7.73
C LYS A 14 -12.84 -14.70 -7.20
N LYS A 15 -11.89 -14.93 -8.08
CA LYS A 15 -10.47 -14.79 -7.78
C LYS A 15 -10.10 -13.30 -7.93
N PRO A 16 -9.82 -12.59 -6.84
CA PRO A 16 -9.53 -11.17 -6.94
C PRO A 16 -8.15 -10.91 -7.54
N VAL A 17 -8.05 -9.83 -8.28
CA VAL A 17 -6.78 -9.27 -8.74
C VAL A 17 -6.43 -8.13 -7.81
N ILE A 18 -5.30 -8.25 -7.12
CA ILE A 18 -4.83 -7.26 -6.15
C ILE A 18 -3.71 -6.45 -6.78
N GLY A 19 -3.89 -5.14 -6.85
CA GLY A 19 -2.88 -4.23 -7.35
C GLY A 19 -1.93 -3.81 -6.22
N MET A 20 -0.62 -3.89 -6.47
CA MET A 20 0.39 -3.49 -5.50
C MET A 20 0.70 -2.01 -5.64
N VAL A 21 0.71 -1.28 -4.54
CA VAL A 21 1.13 0.11 -4.49
C VAL A 21 2.41 0.20 -3.67
N HIS A 22 3.52 0.48 -4.34
CA HIS A 22 4.82 0.59 -3.69
C HIS A 22 5.01 2.01 -3.19
N LEU A 23 5.06 2.15 -1.86
CA LEU A 23 5.23 3.45 -1.23
C LEU A 23 6.68 3.94 -1.40
N PRO A 24 6.90 5.26 -1.41
CA PRO A 24 8.27 5.80 -1.39
C PRO A 24 9.02 5.33 -0.14
N ALA A 25 10.36 5.35 -0.21
CA ALA A 25 11.20 4.95 0.92
C ALA A 25 10.84 5.74 2.17
N SER A 26 10.72 5.04 3.30
CA SER A 26 10.29 5.62 4.58
C SER A 26 11.36 6.52 5.18
N PRO A 27 10.99 7.45 6.08
CA PRO A 27 11.96 8.26 6.81
C PRO A 27 12.97 7.36 7.54
N GLY A 28 14.24 7.73 7.50
CA GLY A 28 15.33 6.95 8.08
C GLY A 28 15.94 5.93 7.15
N GLN A 29 15.35 5.68 6.00
CA GLN A 29 15.92 4.78 5.00
C GLN A 29 16.94 5.52 4.11
N PRO A 30 18.04 4.84 3.71
CA PRO A 30 19.04 5.49 2.87
C PRO A 30 18.49 6.06 1.57
N GLN A 31 17.51 5.40 0.98
CA GLN A 31 16.90 5.84 -0.28
C GLN A 31 16.13 7.14 -0.18
N LEU A 32 15.74 7.56 1.03
CA LEU A 32 14.98 8.79 1.22
C LEU A 32 15.73 10.02 0.70
N PHE A 33 17.06 10.05 0.82
CA PHE A 33 17.85 11.18 0.40
C PHE A 33 17.84 11.43 -1.11
N ASN A 34 17.48 10.41 -1.88
CA ASN A 34 17.43 10.48 -3.34
C ASN A 34 16.01 10.65 -3.87
N GLN A 35 15.04 10.86 -3.00
CA GLN A 35 13.65 10.99 -3.41
C GLN A 35 13.28 12.43 -3.75
N ALA A 36 12.23 12.56 -4.56
CA ALA A 36 11.63 13.83 -4.89
C ALA A 36 10.96 14.47 -3.66
N PRO A 37 10.58 15.76 -3.73
CA PRO A 37 9.81 16.40 -2.67
C PRO A 37 8.49 15.66 -2.38
N LEU A 38 7.98 15.84 -1.17
CA LEU A 38 6.81 15.10 -0.69
C LEU A 38 5.58 15.25 -1.59
N ASP A 39 5.31 16.45 -2.09
CA ASP A 39 4.19 16.69 -2.97
C ASP A 39 4.28 15.90 -4.28
N VAL A 40 5.48 15.73 -4.80
CA VAL A 40 5.72 14.90 -6.00
C VAL A 40 5.53 13.42 -5.67
N LEU A 41 6.00 12.98 -4.50
CA LEU A 41 5.81 11.59 -4.06
C LEU A 41 4.32 11.26 -3.92
N VAL A 42 3.54 12.16 -3.34
CA VAL A 42 2.09 11.97 -3.21
C VAL A 42 1.45 11.85 -4.60
N LYS A 43 1.80 12.72 -5.53
CA LYS A 43 1.26 12.65 -6.90
C LYS A 43 1.63 11.36 -7.61
N ASN A 44 2.82 10.85 -7.39
CA ASN A 44 3.25 9.58 -7.99
C ASN A 44 2.42 8.42 -7.45
N VAL A 45 2.17 8.37 -6.14
CA VAL A 45 1.30 7.36 -5.55
C VAL A 45 -0.13 7.48 -6.08
N GLN A 46 -0.64 8.72 -6.21
CA GLN A 46 -1.97 8.94 -6.79
C GLN A 46 -2.08 8.39 -8.21
N LYS A 47 -1.07 8.60 -9.03
CA LYS A 47 -1.06 8.09 -10.40
C LYS A 47 -1.11 6.56 -10.43
N ASP A 48 -0.34 5.92 -9.55
CA ASP A 48 -0.33 4.47 -9.47
C ASP A 48 -1.69 3.93 -9.03
N VAL A 49 -2.29 4.52 -8.01
CA VAL A 49 -3.61 4.13 -7.52
C VAL A 49 -4.65 4.31 -8.62
N GLN A 50 -4.66 5.45 -9.29
CA GLN A 50 -5.62 5.72 -10.36
C GLN A 50 -5.46 4.77 -11.54
N ALA A 51 -4.22 4.45 -11.91
CA ALA A 51 -3.95 3.52 -12.99
C ALA A 51 -4.46 2.12 -12.66
N LEU A 52 -4.24 1.67 -11.42
CA LEU A 52 -4.72 0.36 -10.98
C LEU A 52 -6.25 0.31 -10.94
N LEU A 53 -6.89 1.33 -10.38
CA LEU A 53 -8.35 1.40 -10.33
C LEU A 53 -8.96 1.44 -11.73
N SER A 54 -8.37 2.20 -12.64
CA SER A 54 -8.82 2.29 -14.02
C SER A 54 -8.65 0.97 -14.77
N GLY A 55 -7.66 0.16 -14.37
CA GLY A 55 -7.44 -1.15 -14.96
C GLY A 55 -8.40 -2.22 -14.47
N GLY A 56 -9.26 -1.91 -13.51
CA GLY A 56 -10.31 -2.82 -13.04
C GLY A 56 -9.87 -3.82 -11.98
N ILE A 57 -8.84 -3.49 -11.18
CA ILE A 57 -8.41 -4.37 -10.08
C ILE A 57 -9.49 -4.44 -9.01
N ASP A 58 -9.45 -5.50 -8.22
CA ASP A 58 -10.45 -5.76 -7.18
C ASP A 58 -10.05 -5.20 -5.82
N GLY A 59 -8.77 -5.03 -5.56
CA GLY A 59 -8.27 -4.49 -4.31
C GLY A 59 -6.86 -3.94 -4.47
N LEU A 60 -6.40 -3.24 -3.44
CA LEU A 60 -5.08 -2.62 -3.42
C LEU A 60 -4.29 -3.14 -2.22
N LEU A 61 -2.98 -3.28 -2.39
CA LEU A 61 -2.08 -3.61 -1.28
C LEU A 61 -0.94 -2.60 -1.26
N PHE A 62 -0.91 -1.79 -0.21
CA PHE A 62 0.17 -0.82 0.00
C PHE A 62 1.33 -1.49 0.71
N CYS A 63 2.55 -1.31 0.22
CA CYS A 63 3.72 -1.95 0.80
C CYS A 63 4.94 -1.05 0.72
N ASN A 64 5.93 -1.35 1.56
CA ASN A 64 7.15 -0.56 1.70
C ASN A 64 8.34 -1.19 0.99
N GLU A 65 8.15 -1.71 -0.22
CA GLU A 65 9.23 -2.39 -0.94
C GLU A 65 10.43 -1.49 -1.27
N SER A 66 10.24 -0.17 -1.21
CA SER A 66 11.35 0.76 -1.40
C SER A 66 12.23 0.92 -0.16
N ASP A 67 11.84 0.33 0.97
CA ASP A 67 12.62 0.37 2.20
C ASP A 67 13.69 -0.73 2.19
N LEU A 68 14.94 -0.35 2.01
CA LEU A 68 16.07 -1.27 2.00
C LEU A 68 17.17 -0.73 2.90
N PRO A 69 17.75 -1.55 3.79
CA PRO A 69 17.37 -2.94 4.09
C PRO A 69 16.06 -3.02 4.89
N TYR A 70 15.33 -4.10 4.71
CA TYR A 70 14.16 -4.36 5.54
C TYR A 70 14.59 -4.72 6.96
N THR A 71 13.77 -4.36 7.93
CA THR A 71 13.97 -4.75 9.32
C THR A 71 12.91 -5.75 9.74
N THR A 72 13.26 -6.62 10.71
CA THR A 72 12.30 -7.60 11.22
C THR A 72 11.19 -6.96 12.04
N ARG A 73 11.44 -5.76 12.54
CA ARG A 73 10.44 -4.95 13.23
C ARG A 73 10.45 -3.55 12.65
N VAL A 74 9.32 -3.14 12.11
CA VAL A 74 9.19 -1.87 11.44
C VAL A 74 9.19 -0.74 12.47
N ALA A 75 9.97 0.30 12.23
CA ALA A 75 9.97 1.49 13.08
C ALA A 75 8.62 2.20 12.99
N GLN A 76 8.27 2.90 14.08
CA GLN A 76 6.97 3.59 14.16
C GLN A 76 6.76 4.60 13.04
N GLU A 77 7.80 5.30 12.61
CA GLU A 77 7.71 6.27 11.52
C GLU A 77 7.39 5.63 10.18
N VAL A 78 7.69 4.35 9.98
CA VAL A 78 7.30 3.62 8.75
C VAL A 78 5.80 3.44 8.69
N GLY A 79 5.18 3.07 9.82
CA GLY A 79 3.72 2.95 9.90
C GLY A 79 3.02 4.29 9.69
N SER A 80 3.56 5.36 10.28
CA SER A 80 3.02 6.70 10.10
C SER A 80 3.15 7.19 8.66
N TRP A 81 4.26 6.88 8.00
CA TRP A 81 4.51 7.20 6.60
C TRP A 81 3.47 6.52 5.71
N ALA A 82 3.26 5.22 5.91
CA ALA A 82 2.26 4.47 5.16
C ALA A 82 0.85 5.05 5.40
N ALA A 83 0.50 5.33 6.64
CA ALA A 83 -0.80 5.90 6.99
C ALA A 83 -1.03 7.27 6.32
N TYR A 84 -0.01 8.08 6.21
CA TYR A 84 -0.09 9.37 5.54
C TYR A 84 -0.48 9.20 4.06
N PHE A 85 0.23 8.34 3.33
CA PHE A 85 -0.08 8.13 1.92
C PHE A 85 -1.47 7.51 1.72
N ILE A 86 -1.83 6.54 2.54
CA ILE A 86 -3.16 5.92 2.45
C ILE A 86 -4.24 6.96 2.74
N GLY A 87 -4.04 7.81 3.73
CA GLY A 87 -4.97 8.88 4.05
C GLY A 87 -5.17 9.86 2.89
N GLU A 88 -4.09 10.20 2.18
CA GLU A 88 -4.17 11.07 1.01
C GLU A 88 -4.93 10.43 -0.15
N MET A 89 -4.91 9.09 -0.24
CA MET A 89 -5.59 8.35 -1.31
C MET A 89 -7.01 7.96 -0.99
N LYS A 90 -7.43 8.06 0.26
CA LYS A 90 -8.68 7.47 0.77
C LYS A 90 -9.91 7.91 0.00
N SER A 91 -9.99 9.17 -0.39
CA SER A 91 -11.13 9.71 -1.14
C SER A 91 -11.27 9.13 -2.55
N GLN A 92 -10.20 8.54 -3.08
CA GLN A 92 -10.17 7.98 -4.43
C GLN A 92 -10.37 6.46 -4.43
N MET A 93 -10.31 5.83 -3.26
CA MET A 93 -10.37 4.37 -3.15
C MET A 93 -11.79 3.91 -2.84
N ASP A 94 -12.40 3.26 -3.81
CA ASP A 94 -13.71 2.61 -3.63
C ASP A 94 -13.59 1.09 -3.54
N LYS A 95 -12.37 0.57 -3.51
CA LYS A 95 -12.08 -0.86 -3.43
C LYS A 95 -11.42 -1.20 -2.09
N PRO A 96 -11.55 -2.45 -1.64
CA PRO A 96 -10.84 -2.90 -0.43
C PRO A 96 -9.33 -2.71 -0.57
N TYR A 97 -8.66 -2.38 0.53
CA TYR A 97 -7.21 -2.26 0.54
C TYR A 97 -6.61 -2.89 1.80
N GLY A 98 -5.35 -3.26 1.69
CA GLY A 98 -4.58 -3.79 2.78
C GLY A 98 -3.21 -3.13 2.83
N VAL A 99 -2.46 -3.42 3.89
CA VAL A 99 -1.12 -2.87 4.11
C VAL A 99 -0.18 -4.00 4.49
N ASN A 100 0.99 -4.02 3.87
CA ASN A 100 2.04 -4.98 4.18
C ASN A 100 3.35 -4.22 4.36
N LEU A 101 3.76 -4.06 5.61
CA LEU A 101 5.03 -3.40 5.94
C LEU A 101 6.10 -4.46 6.18
N LEU A 102 7.01 -4.57 5.25
CA LEU A 102 8.08 -5.57 5.28
C LEU A 102 9.19 -5.14 6.24
N TRP A 103 9.57 -5.95 7.17
CA TRP A 103 9.09 -7.32 7.38
C TRP A 103 8.45 -7.45 8.76
N ASP A 104 7.48 -6.67 9.06
CA ASP A 104 6.80 -6.75 10.34
C ASP A 104 5.64 -7.75 10.22
N PRO A 105 5.63 -8.84 11.00
CA PRO A 105 4.62 -9.89 10.86
C PRO A 105 3.28 -9.54 11.51
N ILE A 106 3.20 -8.42 12.19
CA ILE A 106 1.98 -8.05 12.93
C ILE A 106 0.90 -7.50 12.02
#